data_efc2f1e9ac7221d2aabb0f501f6cf10c
#
_entry.id   efc2f1e9ac7221d2aabb0f501f6cf10c
#
_cell.length_a   1.000
_cell.length_b   1.000
_cell.length_c   1.000
_cell.angle_alpha   90.00
_cell.angle_beta   90.00
_cell.angle_gamma   90.00
#
_symmetry.space_group_name_H-M   'P 1'
#
loop_
_entity.id
_entity.type
_entity.pdbx_description
1 polymer ?
#
loop_
_entity_poly.entity_id
_entity_poly.type
_entity_poly.pdbx_seq_one_letter_code
_entity_poly.pdbx_strand_id
1 'polypeptide(L)'
;MSKNPESYVDVNTLLAAGERLSALVVANELRKQGMDAHPVGSEDVGICLNGTDTAASVDIENSIKKLDHAAFFGIPVITGWFGEGRDGNLALLSRGGSDHSAAAIARILDAKKLILWKDVDGVLSINPRWGVETKPIPYLGYDEARELSRMDAPVIHHTTVIPIKDFGIPIEVRNLNSKIEGNAPTVIGPNIIDSNQLKAVGCLRSVAKITTEIGDVENQGKILGQILIQMDKENITCWSVESNPSTIDIVVSQQQLTVAENIIQAESIITNVDLFSCLISFIGTNDRNIVEEQLKKAEANYSDLIYLNSTKLSVQYVANTVDIKQLMENLSAVVAKKRSV
;
A
#
# COMPACT_ATOMS: atom_id res chain seq x y z
N MET A 1 43.06 -22.36 -24.30
CA MET A 1 42.71 -22.13 -22.91
C MET A 1 41.19 -21.98 -22.86
N SER A 2 40.48 -23.06 -22.58
CA SER A 2 39.00 -23.05 -22.40
C SER A 2 38.70 -22.48 -21.03
N LYS A 3 38.07 -21.31 -20.98
CA LYS A 3 37.46 -20.80 -19.77
C LYS A 3 36.26 -21.73 -19.46
N ASN A 4 36.38 -22.49 -18.37
CA ASN A 4 35.23 -23.14 -17.73
C ASN A 4 34.21 -22.04 -17.44
N PRO A 5 32.97 -22.11 -17.89
CA PRO A 5 31.96 -21.23 -17.39
C PRO A 5 31.69 -21.67 -15.94
N GLU A 6 32.20 -20.92 -14.97
CA GLU A 6 31.70 -21.01 -13.61
C GLU A 6 30.19 -20.77 -13.73
N SER A 7 29.42 -21.76 -13.32
CA SER A 7 27.97 -21.66 -13.24
C SER A 7 27.66 -20.65 -12.13
N TYR A 8 27.58 -19.35 -12.50
CA TYR A 8 27.02 -18.35 -11.63
C TYR A 8 25.56 -18.75 -11.41
N VAL A 9 25.24 -19.17 -10.19
CA VAL A 9 23.85 -19.31 -9.78
C VAL A 9 23.26 -17.89 -9.83
N ASP A 10 22.27 -17.68 -10.68
CA ASP A 10 21.57 -16.41 -10.74
C ASP A 10 21.01 -16.06 -9.35
N VAL A 11 21.31 -14.85 -8.87
CA VAL A 11 20.91 -14.37 -7.54
C VAL A 11 19.40 -14.42 -7.36
N ASN A 12 18.63 -14.11 -8.38
CA ASN A 12 17.16 -14.16 -8.35
C ASN A 12 16.66 -15.59 -8.15
N THR A 13 17.27 -16.57 -8.82
CA THR A 13 16.98 -17.99 -8.63
C THR A 13 17.28 -18.44 -7.20
N LEU A 14 18.37 -17.98 -6.62
CA LEU A 14 18.71 -18.29 -5.21
C LEU A 14 17.70 -17.68 -4.25
N LEU A 15 17.30 -16.42 -4.45
CA LEU A 15 16.32 -15.74 -3.60
C LEU A 15 14.92 -16.39 -3.72
N ALA A 16 14.54 -16.85 -4.92
CA ALA A 16 13.27 -17.55 -5.16
C ALA A 16 13.22 -18.97 -4.57
N ALA A 17 14.36 -19.56 -4.18
CA ALA A 17 14.43 -20.94 -3.68
C ALA A 17 13.56 -21.14 -2.40
N GLY A 18 13.47 -20.14 -1.54
CA GLY A 18 12.62 -20.18 -0.35
C GLY A 18 11.14 -20.31 -0.65
N GLU A 19 10.64 -19.55 -1.64
CA GLU A 19 9.24 -19.62 -2.10
C GLU A 19 8.92 -21.02 -2.72
N ARG A 20 9.83 -21.56 -3.53
CA ARG A 20 9.69 -22.90 -4.11
C ARG A 20 9.63 -23.99 -3.06
N LEU A 21 10.52 -23.92 -2.06
CA LEU A 21 10.52 -24.86 -0.95
C LEU A 21 9.22 -24.75 -0.13
N SER A 22 8.75 -23.54 0.13
CA SER A 22 7.49 -23.28 0.84
C SER A 22 6.30 -23.91 0.08
N ALA A 23 6.20 -23.66 -1.23
CA ALA A 23 5.14 -24.24 -2.05
C ALA A 23 5.15 -25.78 -2.03
N LEU A 24 6.35 -26.39 -2.10
CA LEU A 24 6.51 -27.84 -1.99
C LEU A 24 6.04 -28.40 -0.64
N VAL A 25 6.42 -27.74 0.46
CA VAL A 25 6.04 -28.14 1.83
C VAL A 25 4.53 -28.05 2.01
N VAL A 26 3.90 -26.94 1.58
CA VAL A 26 2.46 -26.74 1.70
C VAL A 26 1.69 -27.75 0.84
N ALA A 27 2.09 -27.97 -0.42
CA ALA A 27 1.45 -28.96 -1.29
C ALA A 27 1.55 -30.37 -0.71
N ASN A 28 2.69 -30.72 -0.13
CA ASN A 28 2.88 -32.04 0.51
C ASN A 28 2.00 -32.22 1.75
N GLU A 29 1.84 -31.16 2.56
CA GLU A 29 0.96 -31.20 3.74
C GLU A 29 -0.51 -31.35 3.35
N LEU A 30 -0.96 -30.64 2.31
CA LEU A 30 -2.30 -30.79 1.74
C LEU A 30 -2.56 -32.22 1.23
N ARG A 31 -1.56 -32.84 0.56
CA ARG A 31 -1.66 -34.24 0.10
C ARG A 31 -1.80 -35.24 1.26
N LYS A 32 -1.08 -35.03 2.37
CA LYS A 32 -1.22 -35.87 3.58
C LYS A 32 -2.65 -35.80 4.14
N GLN A 33 -3.34 -34.70 3.93
CA GLN A 33 -4.74 -34.51 4.32
C GLN A 33 -5.74 -35.00 3.26
N GLY A 34 -5.26 -35.70 2.21
CA GLY A 34 -6.10 -36.28 1.17
C GLY A 34 -6.51 -35.31 0.07
N MET A 35 -5.93 -34.13 0.00
CA MET A 35 -6.23 -33.15 -1.06
C MET A 35 -5.33 -33.38 -2.27
N ASP A 36 -5.87 -33.20 -3.47
CA ASP A 36 -5.10 -33.23 -4.72
C ASP A 36 -4.40 -31.88 -4.91
N ALA A 37 -3.20 -31.74 -4.33
CA ALA A 37 -2.42 -30.50 -4.35
C ALA A 37 -1.04 -30.71 -4.98
N HIS A 38 -0.51 -29.69 -5.67
CA HIS A 38 0.82 -29.75 -6.29
C HIS A 38 1.51 -28.39 -6.27
N PRO A 39 2.86 -28.36 -6.11
CA PRO A 39 3.61 -27.11 -6.14
C PRO A 39 3.82 -26.68 -7.60
N VAL A 40 3.78 -25.37 -7.85
CA VAL A 40 3.98 -24.79 -9.19
C VAL A 40 4.79 -23.50 -9.05
N GLY A 41 5.79 -23.31 -9.91
CA GLY A 41 6.48 -22.04 -10.07
C GLY A 41 5.59 -21.01 -10.76
N SER A 42 5.62 -19.77 -10.32
CA SER A 42 4.84 -18.71 -10.97
C SER A 42 5.23 -18.50 -12.42
N GLU A 43 6.52 -18.60 -12.75
CA GLU A 43 7.02 -18.56 -14.13
C GLU A 43 6.57 -19.76 -14.96
N ASP A 44 6.44 -20.94 -14.33
CA ASP A 44 5.98 -22.17 -15.02
C ASP A 44 4.51 -22.08 -15.44
N VAL A 45 3.69 -21.31 -14.69
CA VAL A 45 2.30 -21.03 -15.06
C VAL A 45 2.13 -19.80 -15.94
N GLY A 46 3.22 -19.15 -16.32
CA GLY A 46 3.22 -18.02 -17.26
C GLY A 46 3.07 -16.66 -16.62
N ILE A 47 3.37 -16.50 -15.33
CA ILE A 47 3.36 -15.17 -14.68
C ILE A 47 4.54 -14.33 -15.14
N CYS A 48 4.24 -13.27 -15.89
CA CYS A 48 5.19 -12.31 -16.45
C CYS A 48 5.28 -11.05 -15.58
N LEU A 49 6.48 -10.47 -15.48
CA LEU A 49 6.74 -9.25 -14.72
C LEU A 49 7.15 -8.07 -15.61
N ASN A 50 6.85 -6.85 -15.17
CA ASN A 50 7.17 -5.59 -15.86
C ASN A 50 8.61 -5.10 -15.65
N GLY A 51 9.57 -6.00 -15.42
CA GLY A 51 10.98 -5.68 -15.20
C GLY A 51 11.88 -6.83 -15.61
N THR A 52 13.19 -6.66 -15.39
CA THR A 52 14.20 -7.70 -15.65
C THR A 52 14.69 -8.32 -14.34
N ASP A 53 15.44 -7.56 -13.52
CA ASP A 53 15.92 -8.04 -12.20
C ASP A 53 14.89 -7.85 -11.11
N THR A 54 14.31 -6.63 -11.04
CA THR A 54 13.30 -6.24 -10.07
C THR A 54 12.15 -5.54 -10.79
N ALA A 55 10.94 -5.93 -10.46
CA ALA A 55 9.73 -5.37 -11.05
C ALA A 55 8.81 -4.77 -9.98
N ALA A 56 8.10 -3.70 -10.35
CA ALA A 56 7.10 -3.09 -9.50
C ALA A 56 5.75 -3.83 -9.56
N SER A 57 5.47 -4.58 -10.64
CA SER A 57 4.17 -5.21 -10.89
C SER A 57 4.25 -6.42 -11.80
N VAL A 58 3.19 -7.22 -11.73
CA VAL A 58 2.91 -8.29 -12.70
C VAL A 58 2.36 -7.69 -13.99
N ASP A 59 2.83 -8.18 -15.12
CA ASP A 59 2.29 -7.89 -16.45
C ASP A 59 1.07 -8.79 -16.72
N ILE A 60 -0.10 -8.29 -16.36
CA ILE A 60 -1.36 -9.06 -16.43
C ILE A 60 -1.68 -9.50 -17.85
N GLU A 61 -1.51 -8.61 -18.85
CA GLU A 61 -1.86 -8.92 -20.23
C GLU A 61 -0.99 -10.04 -20.83
N ASN A 62 0.31 -9.95 -20.61
CA ASN A 62 1.24 -10.98 -21.07
C ASN A 62 1.08 -12.28 -20.28
N SER A 63 0.80 -12.21 -18.99
CA SER A 63 0.53 -13.39 -18.16
C SER A 63 -0.73 -14.12 -18.63
N ILE A 64 -1.82 -13.43 -18.98
CA ILE A 64 -3.02 -14.05 -19.53
C ILE A 64 -2.71 -14.79 -20.85
N LYS A 65 -1.86 -14.22 -21.72
CA LYS A 65 -1.49 -14.83 -23.01
C LYS A 65 -0.62 -16.08 -22.85
N LYS A 66 0.22 -16.11 -21.81
CA LYS A 66 1.16 -17.20 -21.53
C LYS A 66 0.61 -18.24 -20.54
N LEU A 67 -0.59 -18.01 -19.99
CA LEU A 67 -1.14 -18.85 -18.93
C LEU A 67 -1.23 -20.32 -19.35
N ASP A 68 -0.56 -21.20 -18.62
CA ASP A 68 -0.72 -22.63 -18.77
C ASP A 68 -1.92 -23.14 -17.97
N HIS A 69 -3.06 -23.24 -18.62
CA HIS A 69 -4.29 -23.73 -18.00
C HIS A 69 -4.18 -25.17 -17.49
N ALA A 70 -3.27 -25.98 -18.02
CA ALA A 70 -3.08 -27.35 -17.57
C ALA A 70 -2.48 -27.44 -16.16
N ALA A 71 -1.79 -26.38 -15.69
CA ALA A 71 -1.25 -26.31 -14.35
C ALA A 71 -2.32 -26.08 -13.25
N PHE A 72 -3.58 -25.76 -13.63
CA PHE A 72 -4.65 -25.42 -12.67
C PHE A 72 -5.62 -26.59 -12.40
N PHE A 73 -5.12 -27.83 -12.36
CA PHE A 73 -5.89 -28.95 -11.84
C PHE A 73 -5.77 -29.06 -10.33
N GLY A 74 -6.76 -29.64 -9.65
CA GLY A 74 -6.74 -29.82 -8.19
C GLY A 74 -6.50 -28.51 -7.44
N ILE A 75 -5.50 -28.49 -6.56
CA ILE A 75 -5.08 -27.34 -5.76
C ILE A 75 -3.64 -26.97 -6.12
N PRO A 76 -3.41 -26.04 -7.06
CA PRO A 76 -2.08 -25.57 -7.35
C PRO A 76 -1.57 -24.67 -6.21
N VAL A 77 -0.41 -24.99 -5.66
CA VAL A 77 0.31 -24.17 -4.69
C VAL A 77 1.35 -23.36 -5.44
N ILE A 78 0.95 -22.15 -5.85
CA ILE A 78 1.76 -21.31 -6.73
C ILE A 78 2.70 -20.46 -5.88
N THR A 79 3.97 -20.38 -6.29
CA THR A 79 4.93 -19.47 -5.66
C THR A 79 4.53 -18.00 -5.87
N GLY A 80 4.79 -17.16 -4.89
CA GLY A 80 4.61 -15.71 -5.00
C GLY A 80 5.93 -14.96 -5.19
N TRP A 81 5.88 -13.63 -5.31
CA TRP A 81 7.01 -12.70 -5.28
C TRP A 81 7.92 -12.68 -6.52
N PHE A 82 7.88 -13.66 -7.40
CA PHE A 82 8.70 -13.72 -8.61
C PHE A 82 7.89 -14.19 -9.83
N GLY A 83 8.50 -14.08 -11.02
CA GLY A 83 7.93 -14.52 -12.27
C GLY A 83 8.94 -14.38 -13.41
N GLU A 84 8.49 -14.53 -14.65
CA GLU A 84 9.34 -14.33 -15.84
C GLU A 84 9.49 -12.82 -16.12
N GLY A 85 10.73 -12.33 -16.11
CA GLY A 85 11.07 -10.96 -16.50
C GLY A 85 10.97 -10.72 -18.00
N ARG A 86 11.10 -9.45 -18.42
CA ARG A 86 11.00 -9.07 -19.84
C ARG A 86 12.12 -9.68 -20.73
N ASP A 87 13.23 -10.06 -20.14
CA ASP A 87 14.36 -10.71 -20.79
C ASP A 87 14.25 -12.24 -20.81
N GLY A 88 13.17 -12.80 -20.29
CA GLY A 88 12.93 -14.24 -20.19
C GLY A 88 13.64 -14.91 -19.01
N ASN A 89 14.38 -14.17 -18.19
CA ASN A 89 14.99 -14.66 -16.96
C ASN A 89 14.03 -14.48 -15.77
N LEU A 90 14.37 -15.12 -14.64
CA LEU A 90 13.59 -14.94 -13.42
C LEU A 90 13.80 -13.53 -12.85
N ALA A 91 12.72 -12.80 -12.65
CA ALA A 91 12.71 -11.49 -12.01
C ALA A 91 11.91 -11.53 -10.70
N LEU A 92 12.25 -10.63 -9.78
CA LEU A 92 11.61 -10.51 -8.46
C LEU A 92 10.68 -9.30 -8.43
N LEU A 93 9.58 -9.40 -7.69
CA LEU A 93 8.78 -8.25 -7.33
C LEU A 93 9.44 -7.49 -6.16
N SER A 94 9.20 -6.20 -6.08
CA SER A 94 9.59 -5.37 -4.96
C SER A 94 8.90 -5.79 -3.65
N ARG A 95 9.16 -5.06 -2.56
CA ARG A 95 8.53 -5.33 -1.25
C ARG A 95 7.00 -5.41 -1.37
N GLY A 96 6.38 -6.37 -0.69
CA GLY A 96 4.94 -6.65 -0.77
C GLY A 96 4.53 -7.46 -2.00
N GLY A 97 5.51 -7.97 -2.75
CA GLY A 97 5.31 -8.69 -4.00
C GLY A 97 4.48 -9.97 -3.87
N SER A 98 4.51 -10.69 -2.74
CA SER A 98 3.69 -11.89 -2.54
C SER A 98 2.20 -11.55 -2.50
N ASP A 99 1.79 -10.49 -1.80
CA ASP A 99 0.40 -10.03 -1.79
C ASP A 99 -0.02 -9.54 -3.19
N HIS A 100 0.90 -8.82 -3.88
CA HIS A 100 0.66 -8.32 -5.24
C HIS A 100 0.52 -9.46 -6.26
N SER A 101 1.39 -10.47 -6.23
CA SER A 101 1.29 -11.63 -7.13
C SER A 101 0.03 -12.45 -6.86
N ALA A 102 -0.37 -12.61 -5.59
CA ALA A 102 -1.65 -13.27 -5.26
C ALA A 102 -2.85 -12.51 -5.84
N ALA A 103 -2.86 -11.17 -5.76
CA ALA A 103 -3.91 -10.35 -6.37
C ALA A 103 -3.88 -10.41 -7.91
N ALA A 104 -2.69 -10.40 -8.51
CA ALA A 104 -2.53 -10.56 -9.96
C ALA A 104 -3.03 -11.92 -10.45
N ILE A 105 -2.69 -13.01 -9.76
CA ILE A 105 -3.17 -14.36 -10.07
C ILE A 105 -4.70 -14.43 -9.89
N ALA A 106 -5.25 -13.84 -8.83
CA ALA A 106 -6.69 -13.76 -8.64
C ALA A 106 -7.38 -13.05 -9.81
N ARG A 107 -6.76 -11.98 -10.35
CA ARG A 107 -7.27 -11.28 -11.54
C ARG A 107 -7.15 -12.12 -12.81
N ILE A 108 -6.00 -12.78 -13.03
CA ILE A 108 -5.74 -13.60 -14.23
C ILE A 108 -6.73 -14.77 -14.31
N LEU A 109 -7.07 -15.37 -13.16
CA LEU A 109 -7.99 -16.50 -13.06
C LEU A 109 -9.46 -16.09 -12.87
N ASP A 110 -9.78 -14.81 -12.90
CA ASP A 110 -11.13 -14.29 -12.61
C ASP A 110 -11.72 -14.88 -11.31
N ALA A 111 -10.91 -14.86 -10.25
CA ALA A 111 -11.25 -15.46 -8.97
C ALA A 111 -12.43 -14.70 -8.32
N LYS A 112 -13.31 -15.42 -7.63
CA LYS A 112 -14.44 -14.82 -6.91
C LYS A 112 -14.00 -13.93 -5.76
N LYS A 113 -12.84 -14.23 -5.16
CA LYS A 113 -12.23 -13.45 -4.07
C LYS A 113 -10.77 -13.86 -3.85
N LEU A 114 -10.02 -12.98 -3.21
CA LEU A 114 -8.68 -13.24 -2.68
C LEU A 114 -8.78 -13.33 -1.15
N ILE A 115 -8.19 -14.35 -0.53
CA ILE A 115 -8.06 -14.45 0.92
C ILE A 115 -6.59 -14.31 1.29
N LEU A 116 -6.27 -13.30 2.10
CA LEU A 116 -4.95 -13.10 2.67
C LEU A 116 -4.92 -13.56 4.12
N TRP A 117 -4.19 -14.62 4.39
CA TRP A 117 -3.94 -15.11 5.73
C TRP A 117 -2.77 -14.36 6.34
N LYS A 118 -3.01 -13.68 7.46
CA LYS A 118 -2.04 -12.85 8.18
C LYS A 118 -1.97 -13.28 9.65
N ASP A 119 -1.09 -12.67 10.41
CA ASP A 119 -0.92 -12.85 11.85
C ASP A 119 -1.72 -11.82 12.69
N VAL A 120 -2.59 -11.06 12.04
CA VAL A 120 -3.43 -10.00 12.64
C VAL A 120 -4.91 -10.22 12.34
N ASP A 121 -5.80 -9.68 13.18
CA ASP A 121 -7.26 -9.84 13.10
C ASP A 121 -7.93 -8.99 12.01
N GLY A 122 -7.26 -8.75 10.91
CA GLY A 122 -7.73 -7.89 9.83
C GLY A 122 -7.01 -6.55 9.81
N VAL A 123 -7.56 -5.58 9.09
CA VAL A 123 -7.05 -4.21 9.06
C VAL A 123 -7.57 -3.46 10.28
N LEU A 124 -6.67 -2.86 11.04
CA LEU A 124 -7.02 -2.17 12.29
C LEU A 124 -7.21 -0.67 12.04
N SER A 125 -8.06 -0.05 12.84
CA SER A 125 -8.39 1.38 12.75
C SER A 125 -7.22 2.33 13.00
N ILE A 126 -6.21 1.87 13.72
CA ILE A 126 -4.92 2.54 13.96
C ILE A 126 -3.84 1.45 13.99
N ASN A 127 -2.60 1.80 13.62
CA ASN A 127 -1.48 0.89 13.70
C ASN A 127 -1.24 0.43 15.16
N PRO A 128 -1.30 -0.88 15.46
CA PRO A 128 -1.14 -1.39 16.83
C PRO A 128 0.25 -1.14 17.42
N ARG A 129 1.26 -0.85 16.60
CA ARG A 129 2.61 -0.47 17.06
C ARG A 129 2.64 0.80 17.91
N TRP A 130 1.58 1.62 17.85
CA TRP A 130 1.43 2.77 18.73
C TRP A 130 1.12 2.38 20.18
N GLY A 131 0.70 1.12 20.44
CA GLY A 131 0.34 0.64 21.77
C GLY A 131 -0.99 1.22 22.26
N VAL A 132 -1.86 1.64 21.35
CA VAL A 132 -3.18 2.24 21.61
C VAL A 132 -4.30 1.24 21.33
N GLU A 133 -5.48 1.50 21.89
CA GLU A 133 -6.67 0.71 21.60
C GLU A 133 -7.03 0.80 20.11
N THR A 134 -7.20 -0.35 19.48
CA THR A 134 -7.53 -0.45 18.05
C THR A 134 -8.68 -1.40 17.83
N LYS A 135 -9.40 -1.25 16.72
CA LYS A 135 -10.50 -2.16 16.34
C LYS A 135 -10.33 -2.63 14.91
N PRO A 136 -10.68 -3.89 14.61
CA PRO A 136 -10.78 -4.37 13.25
C PRO A 136 -11.80 -3.56 12.47
N ILE A 137 -11.47 -3.18 11.25
CA ILE A 137 -12.35 -2.49 10.33
C ILE A 137 -13.10 -3.55 9.52
N PRO A 138 -14.43 -3.61 9.57
CA PRO A 138 -15.19 -4.65 8.85
C PRO A 138 -15.04 -4.51 7.33
N TYR A 139 -15.02 -3.27 6.82
CA TYR A 139 -14.97 -3.00 5.39
C TYR A 139 -14.16 -1.75 5.06
N LEU A 140 -13.29 -1.87 4.06
CA LEU A 140 -12.56 -0.76 3.43
C LEU A 140 -12.79 -0.77 1.92
N GLY A 141 -12.90 0.41 1.32
CA GLY A 141 -12.76 0.57 -0.11
C GLY A 141 -11.31 0.32 -0.57
N TYR A 142 -11.09 -0.06 -1.84
CA TYR A 142 -9.74 -0.29 -2.37
C TYR A 142 -8.81 0.92 -2.18
N ASP A 143 -9.31 2.13 -2.44
CA ASP A 143 -8.50 3.33 -2.32
C ASP A 143 -8.29 3.73 -0.85
N GLU A 144 -9.26 3.48 0.05
CA GLU A 144 -9.10 3.64 1.50
C GLU A 144 -8.00 2.71 2.04
N ALA A 145 -8.04 1.44 1.65
CA ALA A 145 -7.03 0.45 2.05
C ALA A 145 -5.65 0.81 1.50
N ARG A 146 -5.58 1.31 0.27
CA ARG A 146 -4.34 1.78 -0.37
C ARG A 146 -3.74 2.98 0.37
N GLU A 147 -4.56 3.95 0.73
CA GLU A 147 -4.11 5.14 1.48
C GLU A 147 -3.63 4.76 2.87
N LEU A 148 -4.40 3.95 3.61
CA LEU A 148 -4.03 3.49 4.94
C LEU A 148 -2.71 2.71 4.93
N SER A 149 -2.50 1.83 3.93
CA SER A 149 -1.27 1.04 3.83
C SER A 149 -0.02 1.87 3.53
N ARG A 150 -0.16 3.07 2.97
CA ARG A 150 0.94 4.02 2.78
C ARG A 150 1.30 4.77 4.06
N MET A 151 0.39 4.87 5.02
CA MET A 151 0.49 5.64 6.25
C MET A 151 0.96 4.82 7.47
N ASP A 152 1.97 3.98 7.32
CA ASP A 152 2.56 3.16 8.42
C ASP A 152 1.59 2.14 9.08
N ALA A 153 0.52 1.74 8.38
CA ALA A 153 -0.39 0.68 8.82
C ALA A 153 -0.42 -0.52 7.85
N PRO A 154 0.71 -1.22 7.62
CA PRO A 154 0.87 -2.15 6.51
C PRO A 154 0.33 -3.55 6.86
N VAL A 155 -0.99 -3.73 6.86
CA VAL A 155 -1.58 -5.08 6.87
C VAL A 155 -1.52 -5.69 5.48
N ILE A 156 -1.72 -4.86 4.44
CA ILE A 156 -1.50 -5.22 3.03
C ILE A 156 -0.56 -4.19 2.40
N HIS A 157 0.16 -4.57 1.35
CA HIS A 157 0.94 -3.59 0.60
C HIS A 157 0.03 -2.77 -0.33
N HIS A 158 0.32 -1.48 -0.51
CA HIS A 158 -0.50 -0.56 -1.31
C HIS A 158 -0.66 -0.98 -2.78
N THR A 159 0.27 -1.78 -3.31
CA THR A 159 0.19 -2.32 -4.68
C THR A 159 -0.77 -3.51 -4.81
N THR A 160 -1.16 -4.15 -3.70
CA THR A 160 -1.99 -5.36 -3.68
C THR A 160 -3.35 -5.15 -4.34
N VAL A 161 -3.95 -3.98 -4.16
CA VAL A 161 -5.28 -3.69 -4.73
C VAL A 161 -5.25 -3.36 -6.23
N ILE A 162 -4.08 -2.99 -6.78
CA ILE A 162 -3.95 -2.50 -8.16
C ILE A 162 -4.49 -3.51 -9.20
N PRO A 163 -4.12 -4.82 -9.16
CA PRO A 163 -4.57 -5.77 -10.17
C PRO A 163 -6.07 -6.04 -10.19
N ILE A 164 -6.76 -5.83 -9.08
CA ILE A 164 -8.12 -6.34 -8.84
C ILE A 164 -9.19 -5.28 -8.69
N LYS A 165 -8.83 -4.01 -8.40
CA LYS A 165 -9.80 -2.96 -8.06
C LYS A 165 -10.82 -2.68 -9.18
N ASP A 166 -10.36 -2.66 -10.44
CA ASP A 166 -11.21 -2.35 -11.60
C ASP A 166 -12.12 -3.54 -11.98
N PHE A 167 -11.89 -4.71 -11.38
CA PHE A 167 -12.66 -5.93 -11.60
C PHE A 167 -13.54 -6.31 -10.42
N GLY A 168 -13.50 -5.52 -9.34
CA GLY A 168 -14.35 -5.72 -8.18
C GLY A 168 -14.05 -7.00 -7.38
N ILE A 169 -12.87 -7.62 -7.52
CA ILE A 169 -12.50 -8.84 -6.80
C ILE A 169 -12.20 -8.50 -5.34
N PRO A 170 -13.01 -8.93 -4.36
CA PRO A 170 -12.80 -8.57 -2.96
C PRO A 170 -11.62 -9.31 -2.34
N ILE A 171 -10.94 -8.64 -1.40
CA ILE A 171 -9.92 -9.24 -0.54
C ILE A 171 -10.53 -9.45 0.85
N GLU A 172 -10.39 -10.65 1.39
CA GLU A 172 -10.66 -10.95 2.80
C GLU A 172 -9.32 -11.07 3.54
N VAL A 173 -9.09 -10.23 4.55
CA VAL A 173 -7.91 -10.33 5.43
C VAL A 173 -8.32 -11.12 6.66
N ARG A 174 -7.69 -12.27 6.87
CA ARG A 174 -8.02 -13.23 7.95
C ARG A 174 -6.82 -13.53 8.82
N ASN A 175 -7.05 -13.74 10.12
CA ASN A 175 -6.01 -14.17 11.03
C ASN A 175 -5.83 -15.70 10.99
N LEU A 176 -4.60 -16.14 10.70
CA LEU A 176 -4.24 -17.55 10.69
C LEU A 176 -4.32 -18.19 12.09
N ASN A 177 -4.06 -17.41 13.14
CA ASN A 177 -3.99 -17.86 14.53
C ASN A 177 -5.26 -17.57 15.33
N SER A 178 -6.32 -17.05 14.71
CA SER A 178 -7.54 -16.71 15.41
C SER A 178 -8.21 -17.97 15.97
N LYS A 179 -8.24 -18.07 17.32
CA LYS A 179 -8.98 -19.12 18.05
C LYS A 179 -10.47 -18.77 18.25
N ILE A 180 -10.86 -17.58 17.83
CA ILE A 180 -12.24 -17.09 18.01
C ILE A 180 -13.03 -17.50 16.78
N GLU A 181 -13.84 -18.54 16.90
CA GLU A 181 -14.88 -18.88 15.91
C GLU A 181 -15.80 -17.65 15.74
N GLY A 182 -15.88 -17.12 14.52
CA GLY A 182 -16.75 -15.98 14.21
C GLY A 182 -16.06 -14.62 14.14
N ASN A 183 -14.72 -14.56 14.26
CA ASN A 183 -14.01 -13.30 14.00
C ASN A 183 -14.15 -12.94 12.52
N ALA A 184 -15.00 -11.92 12.23
CA ALA A 184 -15.26 -11.50 10.87
C ALA A 184 -13.99 -10.92 10.23
N PRO A 185 -13.64 -11.32 9.01
CA PRO A 185 -12.47 -10.76 8.33
C PRO A 185 -12.70 -9.28 8.01
N THR A 186 -11.63 -8.53 7.81
CA THR A 186 -11.74 -7.27 7.06
C THR A 186 -11.96 -7.60 5.59
N VAL A 187 -13.01 -7.04 5.02
CA VAL A 187 -13.27 -7.11 3.58
C VAL A 187 -12.78 -5.82 2.94
N ILE A 188 -11.94 -5.94 1.90
CA ILE A 188 -11.51 -4.81 1.06
C ILE A 188 -12.15 -5.01 -0.30
N GLY A 189 -12.91 -4.02 -0.76
CA GLY A 189 -13.70 -4.12 -1.98
C GLY A 189 -13.89 -2.77 -2.68
N PRO A 190 -14.88 -2.64 -3.58
CA PRO A 190 -15.19 -1.40 -4.26
C PRO A 190 -15.39 -0.22 -3.30
N ASN A 191 -14.97 0.97 -3.71
CA ASN A 191 -15.15 2.16 -2.89
C ASN A 191 -16.65 2.45 -2.70
N ILE A 192 -17.06 2.66 -1.45
CA ILE A 192 -18.40 3.13 -1.12
C ILE A 192 -18.31 4.65 -1.03
N ILE A 193 -18.83 5.33 -2.06
CA ILE A 193 -18.95 6.78 -2.10
C ILE A 193 -20.07 7.16 -1.14
N ASP A 194 -19.87 8.21 -0.32
CA ASP A 194 -20.82 8.72 0.70
C ASP A 194 -20.88 7.94 2.03
N SER A 195 -19.91 7.09 2.33
CA SER A 195 -19.77 6.65 3.70
C SER A 195 -19.17 7.81 4.54
N ASN A 196 -20.01 8.67 5.09
CA ASN A 196 -19.61 9.70 6.06
C ASN A 196 -19.14 9.09 7.39
N GLN A 197 -18.39 7.99 7.31
CA GLN A 197 -17.95 7.23 8.45
C GLN A 197 -16.42 7.21 8.50
N LEU A 198 -15.87 7.86 9.54
CA LEU A 198 -14.48 7.72 9.86
C LEU A 198 -14.16 6.27 10.24
N LYS A 199 -13.22 5.66 9.53
CA LYS A 199 -12.86 4.23 9.67
C LYS A 199 -11.50 4.03 10.30
N ALA A 200 -10.53 4.87 9.93
CA ALA A 200 -9.15 4.71 10.36
C ALA A 200 -8.42 6.05 10.50
N VAL A 201 -7.34 6.01 11.28
CA VAL A 201 -6.37 7.09 11.37
C VAL A 201 -4.99 6.53 11.01
N GLY A 202 -4.41 7.05 9.95
CA GLY A 202 -3.04 6.79 9.53
C GLY A 202 -2.09 7.88 10.04
N CYS A 203 -0.85 7.52 10.36
CA CYS A 203 0.18 8.47 10.79
C CYS A 203 1.50 8.19 10.08
N LEU A 204 2.06 9.20 9.44
CA LEU A 204 3.39 9.18 8.87
C LEU A 204 4.28 10.15 9.65
N ARG A 205 5.39 9.66 10.21
CA ARG A 205 6.33 10.47 10.99
C ARG A 205 7.25 11.29 10.11
N SER A 206 7.69 12.44 10.63
CA SER A 206 8.78 13.25 10.08
C SER A 206 8.54 13.64 8.62
N VAL A 207 7.63 14.58 8.40
CA VAL A 207 7.34 15.15 7.09
C VAL A 207 7.75 16.59 6.98
N ALA A 208 8.01 17.04 5.76
CA ALA A 208 8.29 18.42 5.42
C ALA A 208 7.32 18.90 4.36
N LYS A 209 6.78 20.10 4.53
CA LYS A 209 6.01 20.80 3.51
C LYS A 209 6.90 21.85 2.86
N ILE A 210 7.11 21.74 1.57
CA ILE A 210 7.88 22.68 0.76
C ILE A 210 6.88 23.53 0.00
N THR A 211 6.93 24.84 0.21
CA THR A 211 6.17 25.83 -0.55
C THR A 211 7.09 26.46 -1.58
N THR A 212 6.68 26.43 -2.84
CA THR A 212 7.42 27.05 -3.92
C THR A 212 6.56 28.08 -4.65
N GLU A 213 7.15 29.22 -4.99
CA GLU A 213 6.49 30.27 -5.76
C GLU A 213 6.70 30.03 -7.26
N ILE A 214 5.65 30.25 -8.03
CA ILE A 214 5.66 30.15 -9.48
C ILE A 214 5.48 31.55 -10.05
N GLY A 215 6.53 32.06 -10.66
CA GLY A 215 6.52 33.42 -11.23
C GLY A 215 5.61 33.58 -12.46
N ASP A 216 5.24 32.48 -13.11
CA ASP A 216 4.41 32.48 -14.32
C ASP A 216 3.29 31.42 -14.23
N VAL A 217 2.09 31.88 -14.03
CA VAL A 217 0.89 31.03 -13.88
C VAL A 217 0.61 30.20 -15.15
N GLU A 218 0.98 30.69 -16.35
CA GLU A 218 0.76 29.98 -17.61
C GLU A 218 1.62 28.71 -17.71
N ASN A 219 2.77 28.67 -17.03
CA ASN A 219 3.70 27.55 -17.01
C ASN A 219 3.57 26.63 -15.77
N GLN A 220 2.65 26.92 -14.85
CA GLN A 220 2.47 26.19 -13.59
C GLN A 220 2.34 24.67 -13.79
N GLY A 221 1.47 24.26 -14.69
CA GLY A 221 1.26 22.83 -14.97
C GLY A 221 2.49 22.14 -15.51
N LYS A 222 3.31 22.84 -16.33
CA LYS A 222 4.57 22.32 -16.85
C LYS A 222 5.61 22.16 -15.74
N ILE A 223 5.76 23.19 -14.90
CA ILE A 223 6.72 23.17 -13.77
C ILE A 223 6.35 22.05 -12.81
N LEU A 224 5.08 21.95 -12.40
CA LEU A 224 4.61 20.86 -11.53
C LEU A 224 4.88 19.49 -12.16
N GLY A 225 4.58 19.31 -13.45
CA GLY A 225 4.83 18.06 -14.16
C GLY A 225 6.31 17.68 -14.16
N GLN A 226 7.22 18.63 -14.40
CA GLN A 226 8.66 18.41 -14.37
C GLN A 226 9.15 18.00 -12.97
N ILE A 227 8.71 18.71 -11.93
CA ILE A 227 9.03 18.39 -10.54
C ILE A 227 8.58 16.95 -10.20
N LEU A 228 7.33 16.59 -10.49
CA LEU A 228 6.80 15.26 -10.16
C LEU A 228 7.51 14.14 -10.91
N ILE A 229 7.86 14.33 -12.19
CA ILE A 229 8.62 13.36 -12.99
C ILE A 229 10.03 13.15 -12.40
N GLN A 230 10.70 14.21 -11.97
CA GLN A 230 12.03 14.07 -11.38
C GLN A 230 11.96 13.42 -9.98
N MET A 231 10.94 13.76 -9.18
CA MET A 231 10.71 13.10 -7.89
C MET A 231 10.45 11.60 -8.05
N ASP A 232 9.68 11.20 -9.05
CA ASP A 232 9.43 9.78 -9.35
C ASP A 232 10.72 9.04 -9.72
N LYS A 233 11.58 9.63 -10.56
CA LYS A 233 12.89 9.06 -10.92
C LYS A 233 13.80 8.83 -9.71
N GLU A 234 13.75 9.74 -8.73
CA GLU A 234 14.52 9.64 -7.48
C GLU A 234 13.79 8.84 -6.40
N ASN A 235 12.67 8.19 -6.73
CA ASN A 235 11.82 7.43 -5.81
C ASN A 235 11.34 8.26 -4.60
N ILE A 236 11.07 9.57 -4.79
CA ILE A 236 10.53 10.45 -3.78
C ILE A 236 9.00 10.36 -3.80
N THR A 237 8.42 9.98 -2.67
CA THR A 237 6.96 9.95 -2.53
C THR A 237 6.44 11.34 -2.16
N CYS A 238 5.63 11.94 -3.03
CA CYS A 238 4.81 13.11 -2.70
C CYS A 238 3.55 12.65 -1.95
N TRP A 239 3.48 12.98 -0.66
CA TRP A 239 2.36 12.59 0.20
C TRP A 239 1.14 13.49 0.01
N SER A 240 1.38 14.74 -0.31
CA SER A 240 0.38 15.72 -0.68
C SER A 240 0.98 16.67 -1.71
N VAL A 241 0.16 17.10 -2.66
CA VAL A 241 0.51 18.14 -3.63
C VAL A 241 -0.71 19.06 -3.75
N GLU A 242 -0.52 20.32 -3.44
CA GLU A 242 -1.54 21.35 -3.59
C GLU A 242 -1.02 22.44 -4.51
N SER A 243 -1.83 22.84 -5.48
CA SER A 243 -1.48 23.85 -6.47
C SER A 243 -2.47 25.01 -6.37
N ASN A 244 -1.95 26.17 -5.99
CA ASN A 244 -2.66 27.44 -5.91
C ASN A 244 -2.19 28.35 -7.06
N PRO A 245 -2.87 29.45 -7.41
CA PRO A 245 -2.52 30.26 -8.56
C PRO A 245 -1.06 30.77 -8.60
N SER A 246 -0.41 30.96 -7.44
CA SER A 246 0.94 31.50 -7.36
C SER A 246 1.93 30.56 -6.66
N THR A 247 1.46 29.46 -6.06
CA THR A 247 2.30 28.56 -5.26
C THR A 247 1.96 27.10 -5.51
N ILE A 248 2.96 26.24 -5.29
CA ILE A 248 2.77 24.80 -5.14
C ILE A 248 3.29 24.40 -3.77
N ASP A 249 2.47 23.65 -3.02
CA ASP A 249 2.83 23.01 -1.77
C ASP A 249 3.05 21.51 -2.02
N ILE A 250 4.19 20.98 -1.61
CA ILE A 250 4.53 19.57 -1.74
C ILE A 250 4.95 19.03 -0.37
N VAL A 251 4.33 17.92 0.06
CA VAL A 251 4.70 17.24 1.30
C VAL A 251 5.51 16.00 0.98
N VAL A 252 6.70 15.90 1.57
CA VAL A 252 7.64 14.78 1.43
C VAL A 252 8.10 14.29 2.81
N SER A 253 8.73 13.10 2.85
CA SER A 253 9.45 12.65 4.05
C SER A 253 10.66 13.56 4.33
N GLN A 254 10.93 13.89 5.59
CA GLN A 254 12.14 14.66 5.95
C GLN A 254 13.43 13.95 5.53
N GLN A 255 13.44 12.62 5.44
CA GLN A 255 14.59 11.87 4.95
C GLN A 255 14.93 12.17 3.49
N GLN A 256 13.93 12.55 2.70
CA GLN A 256 14.07 12.86 1.27
C GLN A 256 14.11 14.38 0.98
N LEU A 257 14.05 15.21 2.04
CA LEU A 257 13.90 16.67 1.92
C LEU A 257 14.98 17.30 1.05
N THR A 258 16.25 17.03 1.32
CA THR A 258 17.38 17.66 0.58
C THR A 258 17.33 17.36 -0.91
N VAL A 259 16.98 16.13 -1.28
CA VAL A 259 16.87 15.75 -2.71
C VAL A 259 15.65 16.43 -3.33
N ALA A 260 14.54 16.47 -2.62
CA ALA A 260 13.32 17.15 -3.06
C ALA A 260 13.54 18.66 -3.26
N GLU A 261 14.24 19.33 -2.34
CA GLU A 261 14.59 20.74 -2.47
C GLU A 261 15.43 21.01 -3.71
N ASN A 262 16.46 20.20 -3.98
CA ASN A 262 17.30 20.34 -5.17
C ASN A 262 16.50 20.20 -6.48
N ILE A 263 15.56 19.25 -6.53
CA ILE A 263 14.67 19.06 -7.69
C ILE A 263 13.77 20.28 -7.89
N ILE A 264 13.15 20.78 -6.82
CA ILE A 264 12.24 21.93 -6.90
C ILE A 264 13.00 23.20 -7.27
N GLN A 265 14.17 23.43 -6.68
CA GLN A 265 15.00 24.62 -6.95
C GLN A 265 15.51 24.70 -8.40
N ALA A 266 15.61 23.56 -9.10
CA ALA A 266 15.94 23.54 -10.51
C ALA A 266 14.83 24.11 -11.41
N GLU A 267 13.58 24.09 -10.96
CA GLU A 267 12.39 24.47 -11.74
C GLU A 267 11.69 25.73 -11.21
N SER A 268 11.88 26.08 -9.94
CA SER A 268 11.16 27.16 -9.25
C SER A 268 11.89 27.69 -8.02
N ILE A 269 11.32 28.69 -7.37
CA ILE A 269 11.90 29.30 -6.16
C ILE A 269 11.18 28.76 -4.94
N ILE A 270 11.91 28.10 -4.03
CA ILE A 270 11.39 27.71 -2.72
C ILE A 270 11.29 28.96 -1.84
N THR A 271 10.08 29.22 -1.32
CA THR A 271 9.80 30.37 -0.45
C THR A 271 9.73 29.96 1.01
N ASN A 272 9.34 28.72 1.30
CA ASN A 272 9.23 28.23 2.68
C ASN A 272 9.43 26.71 2.76
N VAL A 273 9.97 26.24 3.89
CA VAL A 273 10.05 24.84 4.27
C VAL A 273 9.62 24.68 5.72
N ASP A 274 8.47 24.07 5.93
CA ASP A 274 7.94 23.76 7.25
C ASP A 274 8.19 22.29 7.62
N LEU A 275 8.77 22.05 8.78
CA LEU A 275 9.01 20.71 9.31
C LEU A 275 7.89 20.32 10.29
N PHE A 276 7.35 19.12 10.15
CA PHE A 276 6.30 18.60 11.02
C PHE A 276 6.70 17.24 11.60
N SER A 277 6.27 16.99 12.83
CA SER A 277 6.50 15.72 13.52
C SER A 277 5.77 14.57 12.81
N CYS A 278 4.59 14.83 12.26
CA CYS A 278 3.83 13.84 11.50
C CYS A 278 2.78 14.44 10.55
N LEU A 279 2.38 13.61 9.59
CA LEU A 279 1.19 13.75 8.77
C LEU A 279 0.15 12.75 9.28
N ILE A 280 -1.06 13.22 9.57
CA ILE A 280 -2.20 12.42 10.01
C ILE A 280 -3.23 12.38 8.89
N SER A 281 -3.71 11.19 8.53
CA SER A 281 -4.79 11.00 7.57
C SER A 281 -5.99 10.34 8.26
N PHE A 282 -7.13 11.02 8.24
CA PHE A 282 -8.43 10.50 8.71
C PHE A 282 -9.15 9.87 7.51
N ILE A 283 -9.25 8.55 7.49
CA ILE A 283 -9.71 7.77 6.35
C ILE A 283 -11.17 7.34 6.52
N GLY A 284 -11.96 7.44 5.44
CA GLY A 284 -13.39 7.08 5.39
C GLY A 284 -14.32 8.26 5.15
N THR A 285 -13.82 9.49 5.17
CA THR A 285 -14.58 10.70 4.83
C THR A 285 -13.67 11.75 4.21
N ASN A 286 -14.22 12.57 3.31
CA ASN A 286 -13.56 13.75 2.76
C ASN A 286 -14.08 15.07 3.38
N ASP A 287 -15.03 14.97 4.29
CA ASP A 287 -15.62 16.13 4.96
C ASP A 287 -14.87 16.47 6.25
N ARG A 288 -14.17 17.60 6.22
CA ARG A 288 -13.44 18.14 7.36
C ARG A 288 -14.35 18.35 8.59
N ASN A 289 -15.59 18.80 8.38
CA ASN A 289 -16.52 19.06 9.48
C ASN A 289 -16.85 17.77 10.25
N ILE A 290 -16.98 16.64 9.53
CA ILE A 290 -17.20 15.33 10.17
C ILE A 290 -16.02 14.96 11.07
N VAL A 291 -14.78 15.13 10.57
CA VAL A 291 -13.58 14.85 11.37
C VAL A 291 -13.54 15.74 12.60
N GLU A 292 -13.73 17.05 12.45
CA GLU A 292 -13.72 18.01 13.58
C GLU A 292 -14.84 17.74 14.59
N GLU A 293 -16.02 17.33 14.13
CA GLU A 293 -17.12 16.92 15.03
C GLU A 293 -16.76 15.65 15.82
N GLN A 294 -16.14 14.65 15.18
CA GLN A 294 -15.71 13.42 15.87
C GLN A 294 -14.59 13.71 16.87
N LEU A 295 -13.64 14.58 16.52
CA LEU A 295 -12.58 15.03 17.43
C LEU A 295 -13.17 15.69 18.67
N LYS A 296 -14.14 16.60 18.52
CA LYS A 296 -14.85 17.25 19.63
C LYS A 296 -15.63 16.24 20.48
N LYS A 297 -16.37 15.32 19.86
CA LYS A 297 -17.14 14.28 20.58
C LYS A 297 -16.25 13.30 21.35
N ALA A 298 -15.04 13.04 20.87
CA ALA A 298 -14.07 12.21 21.55
C ALA A 298 -13.33 12.95 22.69
N GLU A 299 -13.55 14.26 22.85
CA GLU A 299 -12.79 15.14 23.75
C GLU A 299 -11.28 15.04 23.49
N ALA A 300 -10.93 14.72 22.23
CA ALA A 300 -9.54 14.58 21.83
C ALA A 300 -8.85 15.95 21.85
N ASN A 301 -7.66 16.04 22.44
CA ASN A 301 -6.83 17.21 22.24
C ASN A 301 -6.25 17.18 20.82
N TYR A 302 -6.67 18.12 20.00
CA TYR A 302 -6.25 18.25 18.60
C TYR A 302 -5.73 19.66 18.26
N SER A 303 -5.38 20.45 19.28
CA SER A 303 -4.85 21.81 19.11
C SER A 303 -3.62 21.88 18.20
N ASP A 304 -2.85 20.79 18.16
CA ASP A 304 -1.61 20.68 17.37
C ASP A 304 -1.85 20.25 15.91
N LEU A 305 -3.11 19.92 15.55
CA LEU A 305 -3.45 19.54 14.19
C LEU A 305 -3.69 20.79 13.31
N ILE A 306 -2.89 20.90 12.27
CA ILE A 306 -3.03 21.93 11.25
C ILE A 306 -3.61 21.27 10.01
N TYR A 307 -4.78 21.72 9.55
CA TYR A 307 -5.41 21.22 8.34
C TYR A 307 -4.48 21.38 7.13
N LEU A 308 -4.32 20.32 6.35
CA LEU A 308 -3.53 20.33 5.14
C LEU A 308 -4.45 20.33 3.92
N ASN A 309 -5.15 19.23 3.68
CA ASN A 309 -6.08 19.09 2.55
C ASN A 309 -7.12 17.98 2.78
N SER A 310 -8.03 17.82 1.80
CA SER A 310 -8.94 16.68 1.71
C SER A 310 -8.76 15.98 0.38
N THR A 311 -8.66 14.65 0.41
CA THR A 311 -8.74 13.78 -0.77
C THR A 311 -10.19 13.32 -0.98
N LYS A 312 -10.45 12.40 -1.92
CA LYS A 312 -11.80 11.82 -2.08
C LYS A 312 -12.29 11.02 -0.88
N LEU A 313 -11.39 10.47 -0.08
CA LEU A 313 -11.68 9.46 0.96
C LEU A 313 -11.02 9.75 2.29
N SER A 314 -10.31 10.86 2.40
CA SER A 314 -9.60 11.23 3.62
C SER A 314 -9.50 12.73 3.82
N VAL A 315 -9.28 13.13 5.08
CA VAL A 315 -8.92 14.48 5.48
C VAL A 315 -7.55 14.43 6.13
N GLN A 316 -6.63 15.26 5.66
CA GLN A 316 -5.24 15.25 6.09
C GLN A 316 -4.90 16.46 6.92
N TYR A 317 -4.12 16.23 7.98
CA TYR A 317 -3.56 17.22 8.87
C TYR A 317 -2.07 16.98 9.05
N VAL A 318 -1.32 18.03 9.31
CA VAL A 318 0.04 17.95 9.84
C VAL A 318 0.04 18.34 11.30
N ALA A 319 0.98 17.81 12.08
CA ALA A 319 1.12 18.15 13.48
C ALA A 319 2.59 18.39 13.86
N ASN A 320 2.78 19.34 14.77
CA ASN A 320 4.08 19.60 15.36
C ASN A 320 4.00 19.34 16.86
N THR A 321 4.12 18.08 17.25
CA THR A 321 4.02 17.62 18.64
C THR A 321 5.29 16.92 19.09
N VAL A 322 5.62 17.04 20.36
CA VAL A 322 6.75 16.35 21.00
C VAL A 322 6.41 14.87 21.25
N ASP A 323 5.14 14.57 21.51
CA ASP A 323 4.67 13.22 21.83
C ASP A 323 3.60 12.74 20.83
N ILE A 324 4.07 12.15 19.73
CA ILE A 324 3.20 11.57 18.71
C ILE A 324 2.38 10.40 19.29
N LYS A 325 2.92 9.65 20.27
CA LYS A 325 2.21 8.53 20.88
C LYS A 325 0.97 9.05 21.62
N GLN A 326 1.12 10.09 22.44
CA GLN A 326 -0.01 10.72 23.13
C GLN A 326 -1.05 11.27 22.15
N LEU A 327 -0.60 11.85 21.03
CA LEU A 327 -1.50 12.27 19.97
C LEU A 327 -2.29 11.08 19.43
N MET A 328 -1.64 9.95 19.11
CA MET A 328 -2.31 8.75 18.60
C MET A 328 -3.25 8.13 19.64
N GLU A 329 -2.94 8.17 20.93
CA GLU A 329 -3.85 7.77 22.01
C GLU A 329 -5.14 8.62 22.00
N ASN A 330 -5.01 9.93 21.91
CA ASN A 330 -6.16 10.83 21.81
C ASN A 330 -7.01 10.54 20.57
N LEU A 331 -6.35 10.32 19.42
CA LEU A 331 -7.03 10.03 18.16
C LEU A 331 -7.66 8.63 18.10
N SER A 332 -7.18 7.67 18.91
CA SER A 332 -7.77 6.32 18.97
C SER A 332 -9.24 6.36 19.42
N ALA A 333 -9.58 7.26 20.34
CA ALA A 333 -10.95 7.46 20.82
C ALA A 333 -11.92 7.89 19.70
N VAL A 334 -11.42 8.53 18.66
CA VAL A 334 -12.20 9.03 17.52
C VAL A 334 -12.75 7.89 16.66
N VAL A 335 -11.94 6.83 16.46
CA VAL A 335 -12.30 5.65 15.66
C VAL A 335 -12.78 4.47 16.51
N ALA A 336 -12.60 4.53 17.84
CA ALA A 336 -12.96 3.46 18.77
C ALA A 336 -14.44 3.48 19.21
N LYS A 337 -15.12 4.63 19.21
CA LYS A 337 -16.51 4.74 19.68
C LYS A 337 -17.46 4.04 18.71
N LYS A 338 -18.18 2.98 19.21
CA LYS A 338 -19.38 2.48 18.55
C LYS A 338 -20.42 3.61 18.51
N ARG A 339 -21.09 3.79 17.35
CA ARG A 339 -22.37 4.54 17.36
C ARG A 339 -23.28 3.88 18.38
N SER A 340 -23.69 4.60 19.43
CA SER A 340 -24.95 4.30 20.09
C SER A 340 -26.04 4.46 19.04
N VAL A 341 -26.70 3.35 18.75
CA VAL A 341 -27.88 3.23 17.88
C VAL A 341 -29.00 4.10 18.41
#